data_5233cc1e32ff7bc12938e33be7eaee94
#
_entry.id   5233cc1e32ff7bc12938e33be7eaee94
#
_cell.length_a   1.000
_cell.length_b   1.000
_cell.length_c   1.000
_cell.angle_alpha   90.00
_cell.angle_beta   90.00
_cell.angle_gamma   90.00
#
_symmetry.space_group_name_H-M   'P 1'
#
loop_
_entity.id
_entity.type
_entity.pdbx_description
1 polymer ?
#
loop_
_entity_poly.entity_id
_entity_poly.type
_entity_poly.pdbx_seq_one_letter_code
_entity_poly.pdbx_strand_id
1 'polypeptide(L)'
;ARSDAGDIVGTRLADGTGYVSMVRLAHQADAQANGSLLIVFEQDGMTGIALYGSHDDGDHWNFLANVTDQPHASDKLWQLRWQPNISEMPRARGELEVGTLLLAANATGNDAQGRVISEDLQLYASTDGGRSWRYRGSIVKGGGRPESKDNKGVWEPDVHILDDGRMVAYYSSEQHKADGYNQLLAHKVSTDGGRHWGRETVDVAIP
;
A
#
# COMPACT_ATOMS: atom_id res chain seq x y z
N ALA A 1 -21.19 -18.14 -30.53
CA ALA A 1 -19.82 -18.64 -30.49
C ALA A 1 -19.13 -17.97 -29.30
N ARG A 2 -18.85 -18.68 -28.22
CA ARG A 2 -17.94 -18.24 -27.16
C ARG A 2 -16.53 -18.36 -27.75
N SER A 3 -15.78 -17.26 -27.70
CA SER A 3 -14.34 -17.30 -27.95
C SER A 3 -13.73 -18.15 -26.83
N ASP A 4 -12.99 -19.18 -27.18
CA ASP A 4 -12.08 -19.86 -26.27
C ASP A 4 -11.05 -18.82 -25.78
N ALA A 5 -11.33 -18.21 -24.63
CA ALA A 5 -10.30 -17.58 -23.85
C ALA A 5 -9.39 -18.73 -23.39
N GLY A 6 -8.19 -18.80 -23.95
CA GLY A 6 -7.21 -19.81 -23.56
C GLY A 6 -7.09 -19.86 -22.04
N ASP A 7 -7.00 -21.05 -21.49
CA ASP A 7 -6.84 -21.25 -20.06
C ASP A 7 -5.67 -20.39 -19.56
N ILE A 8 -5.95 -19.52 -18.59
CA ILE A 8 -4.88 -18.79 -17.89
C ILE A 8 -4.16 -19.83 -17.04
N VAL A 9 -2.99 -20.26 -17.53
CA VAL A 9 -2.11 -21.15 -16.77
C VAL A 9 -1.41 -20.32 -15.71
N GLY A 10 -1.69 -20.57 -14.44
CA GLY A 10 -1.08 -19.86 -13.33
C GLY A 10 -1.43 -20.48 -12.00
N THR A 11 -0.61 -20.21 -10.99
CA THR A 11 -0.89 -20.65 -9.61
C THR A 11 -1.86 -19.66 -8.98
N ARG A 12 -3.03 -20.17 -8.55
CA ARG A 12 -3.99 -19.37 -7.78
C ARG A 12 -3.49 -19.23 -6.35
N LEU A 13 -3.25 -18.00 -5.90
CA LEU A 13 -2.76 -17.73 -4.55
C LEU A 13 -3.88 -17.62 -3.52
N ALA A 14 -4.98 -16.97 -3.86
CA ALA A 14 -6.10 -16.77 -2.96
C ALA A 14 -7.40 -16.43 -3.72
N ASP A 15 -8.52 -16.50 -3.01
CA ASP A 15 -9.85 -16.08 -3.48
C ASP A 15 -10.25 -14.74 -2.86
N GLY A 16 -11.15 -14.01 -3.51
CA GLY A 16 -11.66 -12.72 -3.01
C GLY A 16 -10.56 -11.68 -2.87
N THR A 17 -9.70 -11.58 -3.88
CA THR A 17 -8.56 -10.65 -3.87
C THR A 17 -8.82 -9.46 -4.76
N GLY A 18 -8.25 -8.31 -4.37
CA GLY A 18 -8.25 -7.07 -5.16
C GLY A 18 -6.96 -6.29 -4.99
N TYR A 19 -6.79 -5.23 -5.77
CA TYR A 19 -5.68 -4.27 -5.67
C TYR A 19 -4.31 -4.94 -5.49
N VAL A 20 -3.90 -5.68 -6.49
CA VAL A 20 -2.60 -6.38 -6.51
C VAL A 20 -1.48 -5.40 -6.81
N SER A 21 -0.40 -5.46 -6.02
CA SER A 21 0.86 -4.79 -6.32
C SER A 21 2.02 -5.77 -6.24
N MET A 22 2.99 -5.64 -7.12
CA MET A 22 4.12 -6.56 -7.23
C MET A 22 5.42 -5.79 -7.49
N VAL A 23 6.51 -6.28 -6.90
CA VAL A 23 7.86 -5.79 -7.16
C VAL A 23 8.79 -6.96 -7.48
N ARG A 24 9.70 -6.75 -8.45
CA ARG A 24 10.86 -7.62 -8.68
C ARG A 24 12.05 -7.01 -7.94
N LEU A 25 12.64 -7.76 -7.02
CA LEU A 25 13.77 -7.31 -6.23
C LEU A 25 15.02 -7.14 -7.11
N ALA A 26 15.74 -6.04 -6.90
CA ALA A 26 16.94 -5.70 -7.67
C ALA A 26 18.09 -5.15 -6.82
N HIS A 27 17.82 -4.80 -5.57
CA HIS A 27 18.73 -4.06 -4.72
C HIS A 27 19.03 -4.73 -3.39
N GLN A 28 18.78 -6.04 -3.27
CA GLN A 28 19.05 -6.78 -2.05
C GLN A 28 20.55 -7.00 -1.86
N ALA A 29 21.02 -6.94 -0.61
CA ALA A 29 22.42 -7.21 -0.26
C ALA A 29 22.82 -8.67 -0.56
N ASP A 30 21.89 -9.60 -0.39
CA ASP A 30 22.02 -10.97 -0.88
C ASP A 30 21.68 -11.00 -2.38
N ALA A 31 22.71 -11.20 -3.21
CA ALA A 31 22.56 -11.25 -4.66
C ALA A 31 21.61 -12.37 -5.13
N GLN A 32 21.43 -13.44 -4.34
CA GLN A 32 20.52 -14.54 -4.69
C GLN A 32 19.05 -14.14 -4.49
N ALA A 33 18.77 -13.13 -3.67
CA ALA A 33 17.43 -12.61 -3.50
C ALA A 33 17.00 -11.70 -4.66
N ASN A 34 17.95 -11.13 -5.43
CA ASN A 34 17.64 -10.31 -6.59
C ASN A 34 17.03 -11.18 -7.71
N GLY A 35 16.04 -10.62 -8.39
CA GLY A 35 15.21 -11.33 -9.35
C GLY A 35 13.95 -11.96 -8.75
N SER A 36 13.90 -12.18 -7.43
CA SER A 36 12.68 -12.67 -6.76
C SER A 36 11.51 -11.70 -6.92
N LEU A 37 10.31 -12.23 -6.97
CA LEU A 37 9.07 -11.48 -7.00
C LEU A 37 8.45 -11.44 -5.61
N LEU A 38 7.97 -10.26 -5.22
CA LEU A 38 7.09 -10.11 -4.07
C LEU A 38 5.75 -9.57 -4.54
N ILE A 39 4.65 -10.13 -4.02
CA ILE A 39 3.30 -9.72 -4.35
C ILE A 39 2.51 -9.45 -3.06
N VAL A 40 1.74 -8.38 -3.07
CA VAL A 40 0.80 -8.01 -2.01
C VAL A 40 -0.57 -7.79 -2.62
N PHE A 41 -1.61 -8.08 -1.86
CA PHE A 41 -2.99 -7.84 -2.27
C PHE A 41 -3.91 -7.73 -1.05
N GLU A 42 -5.03 -7.07 -1.24
CA GLU A 42 -6.13 -7.16 -0.29
C GLU A 42 -6.87 -8.48 -0.47
N GLN A 43 -7.38 -9.04 0.63
CA GLN A 43 -8.13 -10.28 0.61
C GLN A 43 -9.33 -10.18 1.54
N ASP A 44 -10.50 -10.58 1.02
CA ASP A 44 -11.74 -10.61 1.78
C ASP A 44 -11.61 -11.43 3.07
N GLY A 45 -12.10 -10.88 4.17
CA GLY A 45 -12.07 -11.52 5.48
C GLY A 45 -10.71 -11.50 6.20
N MET A 46 -9.67 -10.94 5.58
CA MET A 46 -8.36 -10.75 6.22
C MET A 46 -8.28 -9.40 6.95
N THR A 47 -7.57 -9.40 8.08
CA THR A 47 -7.31 -8.19 8.89
C THR A 47 -5.85 -7.73 8.72
N GLY A 48 -5.34 -7.79 7.51
CA GLY A 48 -3.98 -7.40 7.18
C GLY A 48 -3.73 -7.56 5.69
N ILE A 49 -2.56 -7.12 5.25
CA ILE A 49 -2.10 -7.28 3.87
C ILE A 49 -1.21 -8.51 3.80
N ALA A 50 -1.65 -9.50 3.02
CA ALA A 50 -0.88 -10.72 2.77
C ALA A 50 0.28 -10.44 1.80
N LEU A 51 1.46 -10.97 2.13
CA LEU A 51 2.66 -10.91 1.30
C LEU A 51 3.09 -12.32 0.93
N TYR A 52 3.33 -12.54 -0.35
CA TYR A 52 3.92 -13.77 -0.89
C TYR A 52 5.17 -13.46 -1.68
N GLY A 53 6.11 -14.42 -1.72
CA GLY A 53 7.34 -14.34 -2.49
C GLY A 53 7.52 -15.54 -3.42
N SER A 54 8.13 -15.28 -4.58
CA SER A 54 8.54 -16.28 -5.56
C SER A 54 10.00 -16.10 -5.92
N HIS A 55 10.72 -17.22 -6.07
CA HIS A 55 12.13 -17.26 -6.51
C HIS A 55 12.29 -17.88 -7.90
N ASP A 56 11.20 -18.19 -8.58
CA ASP A 56 11.13 -18.91 -9.85
C ASP A 56 10.17 -18.27 -10.86
N ASP A 57 10.23 -16.94 -10.94
CA ASP A 57 9.44 -16.10 -11.86
C ASP A 57 7.92 -16.26 -11.75
N GLY A 58 7.44 -16.70 -10.57
CA GLY A 58 6.02 -16.84 -10.29
C GLY A 58 5.45 -18.24 -10.46
N ASP A 59 6.28 -19.23 -10.76
CA ASP A 59 5.84 -20.62 -10.86
C ASP A 59 5.37 -21.15 -9.50
N HIS A 60 6.09 -20.79 -8.42
CA HIS A 60 5.71 -21.14 -7.05
C HIS A 60 5.77 -19.92 -6.14
N TRP A 61 4.80 -19.84 -5.23
CA TRP A 61 4.67 -18.74 -4.28
C TRP A 61 4.63 -19.26 -2.85
N ASN A 62 5.35 -18.60 -1.96
CA ASN A 62 5.39 -18.89 -0.55
C ASN A 62 4.85 -17.71 0.24
N PHE A 63 3.96 -17.98 1.20
CA PHE A 63 3.53 -16.97 2.16
C PHE A 63 4.71 -16.49 3.01
N LEU A 64 4.90 -15.17 3.12
CA LEU A 64 5.98 -14.57 3.89
C LEU A 64 5.48 -13.87 5.15
N ALA A 65 4.46 -13.06 5.04
CA ALA A 65 3.95 -12.26 6.16
C ALA A 65 2.48 -11.84 5.96
N ASN A 66 1.83 -11.50 7.06
CA ASN A 66 0.61 -10.72 7.08
C ASN A 66 0.89 -9.41 7.83
N VAL A 67 0.84 -8.29 7.12
CA VAL A 67 1.14 -6.97 7.69
C VAL A 67 -0.15 -6.38 8.25
N THR A 68 -0.17 -6.13 9.55
CA THR A 68 -1.35 -5.61 10.26
C THR A 68 -1.16 -4.17 10.72
N ASP A 69 -2.25 -3.49 11.03
CA ASP A 69 -2.21 -2.13 11.56
C ASP A 69 -1.47 -2.09 12.91
N GLN A 70 -0.35 -1.35 12.96
CA GLN A 70 0.48 -1.24 14.16
C GLN A 70 0.13 0.00 15.01
N PRO A 71 -0.16 1.18 14.42
CA PRO A 71 -0.52 2.35 15.23
C PRO A 71 -1.74 2.16 16.09
N HIS A 72 -2.69 1.36 15.65
CA HIS A 72 -3.95 1.13 16.37
C HIS A 72 -4.10 -0.34 16.83
N ALA A 73 -2.98 -1.04 17.08
CA ALA A 73 -2.97 -2.48 17.41
C ALA A 73 -3.84 -2.87 18.62
N SER A 74 -4.11 -1.94 19.54
CA SER A 74 -5.01 -2.14 20.68
C SER A 74 -6.49 -1.90 20.37
N ASP A 75 -6.80 -1.29 19.23
CA ASP A 75 -8.17 -0.97 18.81
C ASP A 75 -8.63 -1.97 17.72
N LYS A 76 -9.52 -2.87 18.11
CA LYS A 76 -10.06 -3.91 17.20
C LYS A 76 -10.93 -3.36 16.06
N LEU A 77 -11.31 -2.10 16.12
CA LEU A 77 -12.07 -1.42 15.07
C LEU A 77 -11.17 -0.92 13.94
N TRP A 78 -9.84 -0.92 14.13
CA TRP A 78 -8.88 -0.56 13.11
C TRP A 78 -8.27 -1.78 12.44
N GLN A 79 -8.09 -1.70 11.10
CA GLN A 79 -7.51 -2.76 10.29
C GLN A 79 -6.73 -2.16 9.12
N LEU A 80 -5.52 -2.66 8.88
CA LEU A 80 -4.79 -2.42 7.63
C LEU A 80 -5.32 -3.43 6.60
N ARG A 81 -6.00 -3.00 5.54
CA ARG A 81 -6.68 -3.98 4.70
C ARG A 81 -6.85 -3.65 3.22
N TRP A 82 -6.68 -2.40 2.79
CA TRP A 82 -7.03 -2.01 1.42
C TRP A 82 -5.86 -1.43 0.64
N GLN A 83 -5.90 -1.66 -0.67
CA GLN A 83 -5.14 -0.96 -1.69
C GLN A 83 -3.62 -0.93 -1.43
N PRO A 84 -2.97 -2.09 -1.22
CA PRO A 84 -1.56 -2.12 -0.95
C PRO A 84 -0.73 -1.76 -2.18
N ASN A 85 0.40 -1.09 -1.94
CA ASN A 85 1.45 -0.82 -2.90
C ASN A 85 2.79 -1.25 -2.30
N ILE A 86 3.57 -2.06 -3.02
CA ILE A 86 4.89 -2.52 -2.58
C ILE A 86 5.98 -1.98 -3.49
N SER A 87 7.09 -1.52 -2.90
CA SER A 87 8.26 -1.04 -3.61
C SER A 87 9.55 -1.38 -2.87
N GLU A 88 10.68 -1.28 -3.57
CA GLU A 88 12.01 -1.51 -3.03
C GLU A 88 12.83 -0.22 -3.09
N MET A 89 13.61 0.07 -2.06
CA MET A 89 14.49 1.24 -2.01
C MET A 89 15.73 1.04 -2.92
N PRO A 90 15.84 1.74 -4.05
CA PRO A 90 17.03 1.64 -4.90
C PRO A 90 18.22 2.45 -4.34
N ARG A 91 17.97 3.33 -3.38
CA ARG A 91 18.95 4.23 -2.75
C ARG A 91 18.65 4.40 -1.27
N ALA A 92 19.68 4.59 -0.47
CA ALA A 92 19.52 4.88 0.95
C ALA A 92 18.94 6.29 1.18
N ARG A 93 18.08 6.42 2.20
CA ARG A 93 17.56 7.72 2.67
C ARG A 93 17.28 7.70 4.16
N GLY A 94 18.00 8.54 4.90
CA GLY A 94 17.93 8.53 6.37
C GLY A 94 18.34 7.16 6.92
N GLU A 95 17.46 6.51 7.63
CA GLU A 95 17.68 5.16 8.21
C GLU A 95 17.28 4.03 7.25
N LEU A 96 16.75 4.35 6.08
CA LEU A 96 16.38 3.35 5.09
C LEU A 96 17.55 3.06 4.18
N GLU A 97 18.06 1.85 4.27
CA GLU A 97 19.13 1.35 3.44
C GLU A 97 18.60 0.91 2.06
N VAL A 98 19.54 0.77 1.11
CA VAL A 98 19.27 0.15 -0.19
C VAL A 98 18.69 -1.26 0.04
N GLY A 99 17.68 -1.64 -0.75
CA GLY A 99 17.01 -2.93 -0.63
C GLY A 99 15.91 -3.00 0.45
N THR A 100 15.76 -1.94 1.28
CA THR A 100 14.61 -1.87 2.19
C THR A 100 13.31 -1.92 1.38
N LEU A 101 12.39 -2.79 1.79
CA LEU A 101 11.06 -2.86 1.20
C LEU A 101 10.13 -1.87 1.87
N LEU A 102 9.28 -1.26 1.07
CA LEU A 102 8.23 -0.35 1.52
C LEU A 102 6.87 -0.92 1.15
N LEU A 103 5.93 -0.86 2.09
CA LEU A 103 4.52 -1.20 1.87
C LEU A 103 3.68 -0.01 2.28
N ALA A 104 2.96 0.58 1.34
CA ALA A 104 1.89 1.52 1.61
C ALA A 104 0.55 0.81 1.53
N ALA A 105 -0.37 1.10 2.44
CA ALA A 105 -1.72 0.55 2.42
C ALA A 105 -2.69 1.41 3.22
N ASN A 106 -3.98 1.24 2.98
CA ASN A 106 -5.04 1.94 3.67
C ASN A 106 -5.47 1.17 4.93
N ALA A 107 -5.29 1.79 6.08
CA ALA A 107 -5.88 1.36 7.34
C ALA A 107 -7.24 2.04 7.54
N THR A 108 -8.25 1.27 7.94
CA THR A 108 -9.60 1.78 8.15
C THR A 108 -10.02 1.60 9.60
N GLY A 109 -10.54 2.68 10.17
CA GLY A 109 -11.25 2.68 11.45
C GLY A 109 -12.76 2.57 11.21
N ASN A 110 -13.40 1.61 11.91
CA ASN A 110 -14.81 1.31 11.75
C ASN A 110 -15.61 1.75 12.98
N ASP A 111 -16.89 2.01 12.80
CA ASP A 111 -17.81 2.13 13.94
C ASP A 111 -18.24 0.75 14.46
N ALA A 112 -19.02 0.73 15.53
CA ALA A 112 -19.52 -0.50 16.15
C ALA A 112 -20.43 -1.34 15.22
N GLN A 113 -20.90 -0.78 14.10
CA GLN A 113 -21.67 -1.45 13.07
C GLN A 113 -20.81 -1.91 11.89
N GLY A 114 -19.48 -1.78 11.99
CA GLY A 114 -18.52 -2.20 10.96
C GLY A 114 -18.41 -1.24 9.77
N ARG A 115 -18.98 -0.02 9.86
CA ARG A 115 -18.90 0.98 8.79
C ARG A 115 -17.63 1.79 8.92
N VAL A 116 -16.92 2.01 7.83
CA VAL A 116 -15.72 2.85 7.81
C VAL A 116 -16.09 4.29 8.16
N ILE A 117 -15.37 4.86 9.13
CA ILE A 117 -15.52 6.25 9.58
C ILE A 117 -14.19 7.01 9.59
N SER A 118 -13.09 6.31 9.48
CA SER A 118 -11.75 6.89 9.44
C SER A 118 -10.85 6.09 8.51
N GLU A 119 -9.88 6.75 7.90
CA GLU A 119 -8.88 6.17 7.01
C GLU A 119 -7.51 6.74 7.31
N ASP A 120 -6.47 5.93 7.13
CA ASP A 120 -5.08 6.33 7.31
C ASP A 120 -4.24 5.58 6.25
N LEU A 121 -3.75 6.31 5.26
CA LEU A 121 -2.77 5.75 4.33
C LEU A 121 -1.44 5.65 5.08
N GLN A 122 -1.03 4.45 5.38
CA GLN A 122 0.13 4.14 6.22
C GLN A 122 1.28 3.62 5.38
N LEU A 123 2.50 3.93 5.82
CA LEU A 123 3.74 3.38 5.26
C LEU A 123 4.41 2.48 6.28
N TYR A 124 4.89 1.33 5.80
CA TYR A 124 5.68 0.35 6.54
C TYR A 124 7.01 0.09 5.82
N ALA A 125 8.02 -0.36 6.56
CA ALA A 125 9.30 -0.77 6.02
C ALA A 125 9.73 -2.14 6.57
N SER A 126 10.39 -2.92 5.72
CA SER A 126 11.02 -4.21 6.06
C SER A 126 12.47 -4.20 5.60
N THR A 127 13.37 -4.68 6.46
CA THR A 127 14.80 -4.84 6.17
C THR A 127 15.26 -6.30 6.16
N ASP A 128 14.30 -7.23 6.19
CA ASP A 128 14.55 -8.68 6.27
C ASP A 128 13.88 -9.47 5.14
N GLY A 129 13.71 -8.83 3.98
CA GLY A 129 13.12 -9.44 2.79
C GLY A 129 11.61 -9.66 2.90
N GLY A 130 10.91 -8.82 3.66
CA GLY A 130 9.45 -8.85 3.80
C GLY A 130 8.93 -9.77 4.92
N ARG A 131 9.81 -10.36 5.74
CA ARG A 131 9.41 -11.27 6.83
C ARG A 131 8.84 -10.55 8.04
N SER A 132 9.37 -9.35 8.33
CA SER A 132 8.83 -8.48 9.37
C SER A 132 8.72 -7.03 8.89
N TRP A 133 7.76 -6.29 9.44
CA TRP A 133 7.42 -4.95 9.01
C TRP A 133 7.30 -4.00 10.20
N ARG A 134 7.75 -2.77 10.02
CA ARG A 134 7.63 -1.71 11.03
C ARG A 134 6.95 -0.50 10.43
N TYR A 135 5.98 0.03 11.15
CA TYR A 135 5.33 1.30 10.81
C TYR A 135 6.34 2.43 10.70
N ARG A 136 6.22 3.23 9.64
CA ARG A 136 7.08 4.38 9.37
C ARG A 136 6.37 5.70 9.60
N GLY A 137 5.15 5.83 9.12
CA GLY A 137 4.39 7.06 9.23
C GLY A 137 3.05 7.00 8.52
N SER A 138 2.21 7.98 8.81
CA SER A 138 0.97 8.24 8.10
C SER A 138 1.24 9.19 6.93
N ILE A 139 0.87 8.79 5.72
CA ILE A 139 0.98 9.62 4.52
C ILE A 139 -0.08 10.72 4.57
N VAL A 140 -1.32 10.30 4.75
CA VAL A 140 -2.49 11.18 4.85
C VAL A 140 -3.61 10.46 5.60
N LYS A 141 -4.37 11.21 6.39
CA LYS A 141 -5.56 10.72 7.06
C LYS A 141 -6.80 11.28 6.40
N GLY A 142 -7.79 10.44 6.28
CA GLY A 142 -9.10 10.75 5.76
C GLY A 142 -10.20 10.26 6.68
N GLY A 143 -11.41 10.25 6.17
CA GLY A 143 -12.52 9.67 6.91
C GLY A 143 -13.87 10.17 6.46
N GLY A 144 -14.87 9.56 7.03
CA GLY A 144 -16.25 9.75 6.68
C GLY A 144 -16.79 8.49 6.00
N ARG A 145 -18.10 8.43 5.84
CA ARG A 145 -18.76 7.33 5.16
C ARG A 145 -18.61 7.49 3.66
N PRO A 146 -18.18 6.46 2.90
CA PRO A 146 -18.00 6.55 1.46
C PRO A 146 -19.20 7.11 0.70
N GLU A 147 -20.43 6.83 1.17
CA GLU A 147 -21.68 7.31 0.53
C GLU A 147 -22.12 8.69 1.03
N SER A 148 -21.40 9.28 2.00
CA SER A 148 -21.74 10.59 2.56
C SER A 148 -21.20 11.72 1.68
N LYS A 149 -21.97 12.80 1.54
CA LYS A 149 -21.47 14.03 0.92
C LYS A 149 -20.32 14.67 1.70
N ASP A 150 -20.21 14.34 2.98
CA ASP A 150 -19.14 14.81 3.87
C ASP A 150 -17.96 13.84 3.95
N ASN A 151 -17.94 12.80 3.07
CA ASN A 151 -16.82 11.90 3.00
C ASN A 151 -15.54 12.65 2.61
N LYS A 152 -14.49 12.41 3.37
CA LYS A 152 -13.13 12.92 3.16
C LYS A 152 -12.16 11.76 2.98
N GLY A 153 -12.58 10.73 2.27
CA GLY A 153 -11.82 9.52 2.03
C GLY A 153 -10.51 9.80 1.31
N VAL A 154 -9.55 8.91 1.56
CA VAL A 154 -8.23 8.90 0.92
C VAL A 154 -7.91 7.47 0.52
N TRP A 155 -7.47 7.27 -0.75
CA TRP A 155 -7.46 5.97 -1.38
C TRP A 155 -6.21 5.73 -2.20
N GLU A 156 -5.85 4.46 -2.40
CA GLU A 156 -4.93 4.01 -3.44
C GLU A 156 -3.54 4.64 -3.35
N PRO A 157 -2.82 4.47 -2.21
CA PRO A 157 -1.48 5.00 -2.08
C PRO A 157 -0.51 4.31 -3.04
N ASP A 158 0.24 5.10 -3.79
CA ASP A 158 1.31 4.65 -4.67
C ASP A 158 2.60 5.41 -4.35
N VAL A 159 3.61 4.71 -3.84
CA VAL A 159 4.85 5.32 -3.32
C VAL A 159 6.00 5.10 -4.28
N HIS A 160 6.53 6.19 -4.81
CA HIS A 160 7.71 6.24 -5.66
C HIS A 160 8.91 6.82 -4.93
N ILE A 161 10.08 6.26 -5.20
CA ILE A 161 11.37 6.73 -4.71
C ILE A 161 12.06 7.51 -5.83
N LEU A 162 12.29 8.80 -5.60
CA LEU A 162 12.98 9.66 -6.56
C LEU A 162 14.49 9.40 -6.58
N ASP A 163 15.17 9.90 -7.61
CA ASP A 163 16.62 9.73 -7.80
C ASP A 163 17.47 10.26 -6.64
N ASP A 164 16.98 11.26 -5.93
CA ASP A 164 17.64 11.81 -4.74
C ASP A 164 17.23 11.13 -3.43
N GLY A 165 16.46 10.05 -3.50
CA GLY A 165 15.98 9.26 -2.37
C GLY A 165 14.78 9.84 -1.64
N ARG A 166 14.23 11.00 -2.07
CA ARG A 166 12.92 11.45 -1.56
C ARG A 166 11.83 10.49 -1.98
N MET A 167 10.76 10.46 -1.22
CA MET A 167 9.57 9.66 -1.56
C MET A 167 8.44 10.58 -1.98
N VAL A 168 7.73 10.18 -3.02
CA VAL A 168 6.46 10.79 -3.43
C VAL A 168 5.37 9.75 -3.26
N ALA A 169 4.33 10.08 -2.50
CA ALA A 169 3.15 9.26 -2.38
C ALA A 169 2.00 9.91 -3.15
N TYR A 170 1.55 9.27 -4.20
CA TYR A 170 0.34 9.63 -4.94
C TYR A 170 -0.86 8.94 -4.30
N TYR A 171 -2.01 9.58 -4.33
CA TYR A 171 -3.26 9.03 -3.81
C TYR A 171 -4.48 9.74 -4.38
N SER A 172 -5.63 9.09 -4.32
CA SER A 172 -6.93 9.70 -4.57
C SER A 172 -7.45 10.37 -3.31
N SER A 173 -7.99 11.58 -3.43
CA SER A 173 -8.51 12.37 -2.31
C SER A 173 -9.94 12.82 -2.55
N GLU A 174 -10.83 12.55 -1.60
CA GLU A 174 -12.19 13.07 -1.54
C GLU A 174 -12.33 14.25 -0.55
N GLN A 175 -11.22 14.76 -0.06
CA GLN A 175 -11.19 15.81 0.96
C GLN A 175 -11.66 17.18 0.43
N HIS A 176 -11.77 17.32 -0.89
CA HIS A 176 -12.13 18.55 -1.60
C HIS A 176 -13.56 18.55 -2.15
N LYS A 177 -14.46 17.71 -1.62
CA LYS A 177 -15.87 17.69 -2.05
C LYS A 177 -16.58 19.02 -1.81
N ALA A 178 -16.23 19.72 -0.74
CA ALA A 178 -16.77 21.06 -0.46
C ALA A 178 -16.33 22.11 -1.51
N ASP A 179 -15.20 21.88 -2.17
CA ASP A 179 -14.66 22.74 -3.21
C ASP A 179 -15.19 22.39 -4.62
N GLY A 180 -16.11 21.40 -4.71
CA GLY A 180 -16.74 20.97 -5.95
C GLY A 180 -16.07 19.78 -6.64
N TYR A 181 -15.04 19.18 -6.05
CA TYR A 181 -14.34 18.01 -6.60
C TYR A 181 -14.79 16.74 -5.88
N ASN A 182 -15.47 15.84 -6.59
CA ASN A 182 -15.92 14.58 -5.99
C ASN A 182 -14.73 13.71 -5.56
N GLN A 183 -13.70 13.64 -6.40
CA GLN A 183 -12.44 12.97 -6.16
C GLN A 183 -11.36 13.63 -7.02
N LEU A 184 -10.16 13.79 -6.48
CA LEU A 184 -9.02 14.33 -7.21
C LEU A 184 -7.78 13.46 -6.97
N LEU A 185 -6.77 13.63 -7.82
CA LEU A 185 -5.45 13.02 -7.60
C LEU A 185 -4.52 14.04 -6.96
N ALA A 186 -3.83 13.61 -5.95
CA ALA A 186 -2.87 14.43 -5.22
C ALA A 186 -1.62 13.63 -4.84
N HIS A 187 -0.57 14.36 -4.45
CA HIS A 187 0.61 13.73 -3.87
C HIS A 187 1.14 14.49 -2.67
N LYS A 188 1.97 13.81 -1.91
CA LYS A 188 2.82 14.38 -0.85
C LYS A 188 4.24 13.90 -1.01
N VAL A 189 5.20 14.69 -0.52
CA VAL A 189 6.63 14.38 -0.58
C VAL A 189 7.16 14.19 0.84
N SER A 190 7.95 13.12 1.05
CA SER A 190 8.73 12.91 2.26
C SER A 190 10.22 13.04 1.96
N THR A 191 10.93 13.72 2.86
CA THR A 191 12.39 13.91 2.81
C THR A 191 13.14 13.15 3.90
N ASP A 192 12.44 12.43 4.76
CA ASP A 192 12.95 11.75 5.95
C ASP A 192 12.64 10.25 6.01
N GLY A 193 12.48 9.63 4.84
CA GLY A 193 12.22 8.20 4.70
C GLY A 193 10.80 7.80 5.12
N GLY A 194 9.81 8.65 4.86
CA GLY A 194 8.39 8.36 5.07
C GLY A 194 7.90 8.55 6.50
N ARG A 195 8.69 9.19 7.38
CA ARG A 195 8.25 9.50 8.75
C ARG A 195 7.27 10.66 8.78
N HIS A 196 7.58 11.69 7.99
CA HIS A 196 6.72 12.86 7.83
C HIS A 196 6.52 13.16 6.36
N TRP A 197 5.34 13.68 6.04
CA TRP A 197 4.93 14.03 4.69
C TRP A 197 4.59 15.51 4.62
N GLY A 198 5.01 16.15 3.55
CA GLY A 198 4.78 17.57 3.29
C GLY A 198 3.32 17.91 3.05
N ARG A 199 3.09 19.13 2.58
CA ARG A 199 1.74 19.56 2.18
C ARG A 199 1.26 18.75 0.98
N GLU A 200 -0.05 18.59 0.88
CA GLU A 200 -0.70 18.07 -0.31
C GLU A 200 -0.48 19.00 -1.50
N THR A 201 -0.18 18.40 -2.64
CA THR A 201 -0.16 19.03 -3.95
C THR A 201 -1.21 18.36 -4.80
N VAL A 202 -2.12 19.13 -5.38
CA VAL A 202 -3.14 18.61 -6.29
C VAL A 202 -2.53 18.46 -7.68
N ASP A 203 -2.62 17.25 -8.25
CA ASP A 203 -2.10 16.93 -9.58
C ASP A 203 -3.19 17.03 -10.64
N VAL A 204 -4.36 16.44 -10.37
CA VAL A 204 -5.51 16.45 -11.27
C VAL A 204 -6.77 16.71 -10.47
N ALA A 205 -7.48 17.77 -10.83
CA ALA A 205 -8.80 18.10 -10.29
C ALA A 205 -9.76 18.41 -11.46
N ILE A 206 -10.72 17.51 -11.66
CA ILE A 206 -11.78 17.67 -12.69
C ILE A 206 -13.10 17.77 -11.93
N PRO A 207 -13.83 18.90 -12.07
CA PRO A 207 -15.13 19.09 -11.43
C PRO A 207 -16.18 18.07 -11.86
#